data_fcfae893729e77cd88896188afe0f81b
#
_entry.id   fcfae893729e77cd88896188afe0f81b
#
_cell.length_a   1.000
_cell.length_b   1.000
_cell.length_c   1.000
_cell.angle_alpha   90.00
_cell.angle_beta   90.00
_cell.angle_gamma   90.00
#
_symmetry.space_group_name_H-M   'P 1'
#
loop_
_entity.id
_entity.type
_entity.pdbx_description
1 polymer ?
#
loop_
_entity_poly.entity_id
_entity_poly.type
_entity_poly.pdbx_seq_one_letter_code
_entity_poly.pdbx_strand_id
1 'polypeptide(L)'
;LDPMGRRDVLAVMERLRRHTTVFYCTHILDDVQRVSDTVAILNRGRLVANGPIEELLAGGEGTAFTVKIKGDAESARQRLAAQPWVTGIQAQSRNGTAAWTVSVSDEDAAEAQVLRLLLADEGLAVTEFGRRQHQLEDVFVQIVEGGQDVKRK
;
A
#
# COMPACT_ATOMS: atom_id res chain seq x y z
N LEU A 1 19.41 -16.96 4.06
CA LEU A 1 18.61 -17.65 5.08
C LEU A 1 17.45 -18.36 4.39
N ASP A 2 17.16 -19.60 4.84
CA ASP A 2 15.96 -20.28 4.45
C ASP A 2 14.71 -19.59 5.04
N PRO A 3 13.51 -19.82 4.52
CA PRO A 3 12.31 -19.13 4.99
C PRO A 3 12.01 -19.32 6.48
N MET A 4 12.39 -20.47 7.06
CA MET A 4 12.17 -20.74 8.48
C MET A 4 13.17 -19.98 9.35
N GLY A 5 14.44 -20.02 9.03
CA GLY A 5 15.48 -19.28 9.76
C GLY A 5 15.27 -17.77 9.68
N ARG A 6 14.78 -17.25 8.52
CA ARG A 6 14.39 -15.84 8.39
C ARG A 6 13.30 -15.46 9.40
N ARG A 7 12.26 -16.26 9.50
CA ARG A 7 11.15 -16.02 10.43
C ARG A 7 11.58 -16.03 11.89
N ASP A 8 12.49 -16.94 12.25
CA ASP A 8 13.03 -17.05 13.61
C ASP A 8 13.86 -15.81 13.98
N VAL A 9 14.68 -15.31 13.05
CA VAL A 9 15.46 -14.07 13.24
C VAL A 9 14.53 -12.88 13.45
N LEU A 10 13.50 -12.71 12.63
CA LEU A 10 12.53 -11.62 12.79
C LEU A 10 11.81 -11.69 14.14
N ALA A 11 11.41 -12.88 14.59
CA ALA A 11 10.79 -13.06 15.89
C ALA A 11 11.73 -12.72 17.06
N VAL A 12 13.04 -12.96 16.91
CA VAL A 12 14.05 -12.54 17.89
C VAL A 12 14.16 -11.02 17.89
N MET A 13 14.20 -10.37 16.71
CA MET A 13 14.27 -8.92 16.59
C MET A 13 13.06 -8.24 17.23
N GLU A 14 11.84 -8.74 16.99
CA GLU A 14 10.60 -8.25 17.61
C GLU A 14 10.64 -8.30 19.15
N ARG A 15 11.30 -9.29 19.72
CA ARG A 15 11.48 -9.38 21.18
C ARG A 15 12.55 -8.43 21.69
N LEU A 16 13.66 -8.34 20.98
CA LEU A 16 14.80 -7.50 21.39
C LEU A 16 14.46 -6.00 21.33
N ARG A 17 13.66 -5.55 20.36
CA ARG A 17 13.28 -4.12 20.21
C ARG A 17 12.62 -3.52 21.45
N ARG A 18 12.06 -4.36 22.33
CA ARG A 18 11.44 -3.93 23.59
C ARG A 18 12.48 -3.57 24.68
N HIS A 19 13.71 -4.02 24.51
CA HIS A 19 14.76 -3.93 25.53
C HIS A 19 16.02 -3.20 25.05
N THR A 20 16.22 -3.11 23.74
CA THR A 20 17.39 -2.49 23.14
C THR A 20 17.09 -1.97 21.74
N THR A 21 17.90 -1.05 21.26
CA THR A 21 17.87 -0.61 19.86
C THR A 21 18.51 -1.68 18.99
N VAL A 22 17.77 -2.14 17.98
CA VAL A 22 18.25 -3.09 16.97
C VAL A 22 18.47 -2.32 15.67
N PHE A 23 19.68 -2.37 15.15
CA PHE A 23 20.00 -1.83 13.83
C PHE A 23 20.36 -2.96 12.88
N TYR A 24 19.71 -2.99 11.70
CA TYR A 24 19.99 -3.99 10.67
C TYR A 24 19.83 -3.41 9.28
N CYS A 25 20.43 -4.05 8.30
CA CYS A 25 20.33 -3.69 6.89
C CYS A 25 19.79 -4.87 6.10
N THR A 26 18.84 -4.61 5.23
CA THR A 26 18.23 -5.60 4.34
C THR A 26 17.73 -4.93 3.06
N HIS A 27 17.52 -5.72 2.01
CA HIS A 27 16.80 -5.32 0.81
C HIS A 27 15.36 -5.89 0.76
N ILE A 28 14.94 -6.57 1.82
CA ILE A 28 13.62 -7.22 1.91
C ILE A 28 12.69 -6.27 2.66
N LEU A 29 11.90 -5.51 1.90
CA LEU A 29 11.06 -4.43 2.42
C LEU A 29 9.94 -4.94 3.33
N ASP A 30 9.38 -6.12 3.06
CA ASP A 30 8.41 -6.80 3.94
C ASP A 30 8.94 -7.02 5.37
N ASP A 31 10.23 -7.40 5.52
CA ASP A 31 10.83 -7.58 6.83
C ASP A 31 10.93 -6.24 7.56
N VAL A 32 11.36 -5.21 6.83
CA VAL A 32 11.46 -3.85 7.38
C VAL A 32 10.10 -3.39 7.88
N GLN A 33 9.08 -3.52 7.06
CA GLN A 33 7.71 -3.09 7.40
C GLN A 33 7.16 -3.82 8.63
N ARG A 34 7.57 -5.07 8.82
CA ARG A 34 7.09 -5.89 9.94
C ARG A 34 7.74 -5.58 11.28
N VAL A 35 9.06 -5.35 11.31
CA VAL A 35 9.82 -5.32 12.57
C VAL A 35 10.49 -3.99 12.89
N SER A 36 10.43 -2.98 12.00
CA SER A 36 11.11 -1.69 12.20
C SER A 36 10.15 -0.62 12.69
N ASP A 37 10.63 0.24 13.59
CA ASP A 37 9.94 1.46 14.01
C ASP A 37 10.36 2.65 13.13
N THR A 38 11.63 2.68 12.73
CA THR A 38 12.25 3.75 11.94
C THR A 38 13.03 3.14 10.78
N VAL A 39 12.95 3.76 9.63
CA VAL A 39 13.60 3.30 8.39
C VAL A 39 14.47 4.40 7.82
N ALA A 40 15.65 4.01 7.34
CA ALA A 40 16.54 4.83 6.53
C ALA A 40 16.68 4.19 5.14
N ILE A 41 16.27 4.88 4.09
CA ILE A 41 16.35 4.38 2.70
C ILE A 41 17.60 4.96 2.05
N LEU A 42 18.46 4.05 1.59
CA LEU A 42 19.69 4.39 0.87
C LEU A 42 19.52 4.07 -0.62
N ASN A 43 19.81 5.04 -1.48
CA ASN A 43 19.88 4.85 -2.93
C ASN A 43 21.21 5.37 -3.46
N ARG A 44 22.00 4.51 -4.12
CA ARG A 44 23.32 4.83 -4.71
C ARG A 44 24.26 5.53 -3.71
N GLY A 45 24.28 5.05 -2.46
CA GLY A 45 25.13 5.62 -1.40
C GLY A 45 24.61 6.92 -0.79
N ARG A 46 23.43 7.38 -1.15
CA ARG A 46 22.79 8.58 -0.58
C ARG A 46 21.58 8.20 0.27
N LEU A 47 21.43 8.85 1.40
CA LEU A 47 20.24 8.77 2.23
C LEU A 47 19.11 9.56 1.54
N VAL A 48 18.09 8.86 1.04
CA VAL A 48 16.98 9.48 0.29
C VAL A 48 15.71 9.65 1.13
N ALA A 49 15.54 8.85 2.17
CA ALA A 49 14.48 9.03 3.16
C ALA A 49 14.91 8.48 4.52
N ASN A 50 14.39 9.09 5.60
CA ASN A 50 14.61 8.63 6.98
C ASN A 50 13.46 9.12 7.84
N GLY A 51 12.88 8.23 8.64
CA GLY A 51 11.80 8.57 9.57
C GLY A 51 11.07 7.34 10.11
N PRO A 52 10.06 7.57 10.97
CA PRO A 52 9.14 6.54 11.41
C PRO A 52 8.49 5.86 10.21
N ILE A 53 8.38 4.53 10.25
CA ILE A 53 7.84 3.77 9.12
C ILE A 53 6.38 4.17 8.82
N GLU A 54 5.61 4.46 9.85
CA GLU A 54 4.22 4.91 9.72
C GLU A 54 4.10 6.23 8.96
N GLU A 55 5.02 7.18 9.19
CA GLU A 55 5.05 8.46 8.46
C GLU A 55 5.45 8.26 6.99
N LEU A 56 6.40 7.36 6.72
CA LEU A 56 6.81 7.03 5.36
C LEU A 56 5.67 6.35 4.58
N LEU A 57 4.92 5.45 5.23
CA LEU A 57 3.77 4.79 4.64
C LEU A 57 2.57 5.74 4.47
N ALA A 58 2.39 6.71 5.37
CA ALA A 58 1.34 7.73 5.27
C ALA A 58 1.64 8.80 4.20
N GLY A 59 2.92 9.02 3.87
CA GLY A 59 3.35 9.96 2.84
C GLY A 59 3.11 9.52 1.39
N GLY A 60 2.64 8.30 1.16
CA GLY A 60 2.13 7.87 -0.14
C GLY A 60 0.89 8.67 -0.53
N GLU A 61 0.80 9.12 -1.79
CA GLU A 61 -0.29 9.96 -2.28
C GLU A 61 -1.67 9.30 -2.09
N GLY A 62 -2.39 9.71 -1.05
CA GLY A 62 -3.82 9.44 -0.84
C GLY A 62 -4.13 8.02 -0.31
N THR A 63 -5.31 7.90 0.30
CA THR A 63 -5.87 6.60 0.64
C THR A 63 -6.32 5.87 -0.61
N ALA A 64 -6.02 4.59 -0.72
CA ALA A 64 -6.48 3.74 -1.81
C ALA A 64 -7.23 2.52 -1.29
N PHE A 65 -8.22 2.06 -2.08
CA PHE A 65 -8.96 0.83 -1.83
C PHE A 65 -8.65 -0.20 -2.90
N THR A 66 -8.48 -1.44 -2.49
CA THR A 66 -8.39 -2.58 -3.41
C THR A 66 -9.75 -3.23 -3.54
N VAL A 67 -10.17 -3.47 -4.77
CA VAL A 67 -11.44 -4.15 -5.10
C VAL A 67 -11.16 -5.26 -6.08
N LYS A 68 -11.63 -6.48 -5.80
CA LYS A 68 -11.64 -7.58 -6.79
C LYS A 68 -13.07 -7.89 -7.19
N ILE A 69 -13.31 -7.95 -8.49
CA ILE A 69 -14.64 -8.04 -9.07
C ILE A 69 -14.65 -9.12 -10.15
N LYS A 70 -15.74 -9.87 -10.21
CA LYS A 70 -16.07 -10.78 -11.33
C LYS A 70 -17.28 -10.22 -12.05
N GLY A 71 -17.30 -10.35 -13.37
CA GLY A 71 -18.35 -9.84 -14.25
C GLY A 71 -17.90 -8.65 -15.09
N ASP A 72 -18.82 -8.08 -15.87
CA ASP A 72 -18.55 -6.88 -16.67
C ASP A 72 -18.66 -5.63 -15.79
N ALA A 73 -17.52 -5.09 -15.43
CA ALA A 73 -17.41 -4.03 -14.45
C ALA A 73 -17.23 -2.62 -15.06
N GLU A 74 -17.37 -2.46 -16.38
CA GLU A 74 -17.10 -1.17 -17.02
C GLU A 74 -18.09 -0.08 -16.59
N SER A 75 -19.39 -0.40 -16.50
CA SER A 75 -20.41 0.53 -15.99
C SER A 75 -20.16 0.96 -14.54
N ALA A 76 -19.75 0.01 -13.69
CA ALA A 76 -19.40 0.28 -12.31
C ALA A 76 -18.15 1.15 -12.20
N ARG A 77 -17.15 0.91 -13.06
CA ARG A 77 -15.92 1.72 -13.13
C ARG A 77 -16.22 3.17 -13.49
N GLN A 78 -17.10 3.39 -14.48
CA GLN A 78 -17.51 4.74 -14.90
C GLN A 78 -18.26 5.47 -13.79
N ARG A 79 -19.21 4.80 -13.10
CA ARG A 79 -19.94 5.39 -11.96
C ARG A 79 -18.99 5.77 -10.83
N LEU A 80 -18.01 4.93 -10.55
CA LEU A 80 -17.03 5.17 -9.50
C LEU A 80 -16.09 6.32 -9.88
N ALA A 81 -15.60 6.35 -11.13
CA ALA A 81 -14.73 7.41 -11.64
C ALA A 81 -15.43 8.79 -11.70
N ALA A 82 -16.77 8.81 -11.77
CA ALA A 82 -17.55 10.05 -11.76
C ALA A 82 -17.68 10.69 -10.37
N GLN A 83 -17.22 10.00 -9.30
CA GLN A 83 -17.32 10.53 -7.94
C GLN A 83 -16.25 11.60 -7.71
N PRO A 84 -16.59 12.73 -7.07
CA PRO A 84 -15.65 13.84 -6.87
C PRO A 84 -14.48 13.50 -5.93
N TRP A 85 -14.65 12.50 -5.09
CA TRP A 85 -13.64 12.02 -4.16
C TRP A 85 -12.74 10.90 -4.74
N VAL A 86 -13.00 10.42 -5.96
CA VAL A 86 -12.12 9.47 -6.65
C VAL A 86 -11.07 10.23 -7.46
N THR A 87 -9.80 10.03 -7.14
CA THR A 87 -8.67 10.68 -7.81
C THR A 87 -8.07 9.82 -8.91
N GLY A 88 -8.29 8.50 -8.87
CA GLY A 88 -7.80 7.59 -9.89
C GLY A 88 -8.29 6.17 -9.71
N ILE A 89 -8.37 5.41 -10.81
CA ILE A 89 -8.67 3.98 -10.82
C ILE A 89 -7.66 3.28 -11.71
N GLN A 90 -6.82 2.45 -11.11
CA GLN A 90 -5.94 1.53 -11.82
C GLN A 90 -6.63 0.17 -11.88
N ALA A 91 -6.85 -0.34 -13.09
CA ALA A 91 -7.53 -1.61 -13.31
C ALA A 91 -6.58 -2.63 -13.96
N GLN A 92 -6.54 -3.82 -13.38
CA GLN A 92 -5.87 -4.99 -13.95
C GLN A 92 -6.89 -6.09 -14.11
N SER A 93 -6.90 -6.77 -15.25
CA SER A 93 -7.80 -7.92 -15.49
C SER A 93 -6.98 -9.17 -15.72
N ARG A 94 -7.33 -10.24 -15.02
CA ARG A 94 -6.71 -11.56 -15.18
C ARG A 94 -7.75 -12.65 -14.98
N ASN A 95 -7.86 -13.55 -15.95
CA ASN A 95 -8.74 -14.73 -15.87
C ASN A 95 -10.20 -14.41 -15.49
N GLY A 96 -10.80 -13.36 -16.08
CA GLY A 96 -12.20 -12.98 -15.80
C GLY A 96 -12.43 -12.31 -14.43
N THR A 97 -11.38 -12.02 -13.70
CA THR A 97 -11.43 -11.23 -12.47
C THR A 97 -10.72 -9.90 -12.70
N ALA A 98 -11.40 -8.80 -12.43
CA ALA A 98 -10.82 -7.47 -12.42
C ALA A 98 -10.34 -7.13 -11.00
N ALA A 99 -9.11 -6.68 -10.87
CA ALA A 99 -8.57 -6.12 -9.65
C ALA A 99 -8.35 -4.62 -9.86
N TRP A 100 -8.97 -3.80 -9.03
CA TRP A 100 -8.85 -2.35 -9.09
C TRP A 100 -8.16 -1.80 -7.86
N THR A 101 -7.34 -0.79 -8.07
CA THR A 101 -6.86 0.11 -7.03
C THR A 101 -7.54 1.45 -7.25
N VAL A 102 -8.36 1.86 -6.30
CA VAL A 102 -9.13 3.11 -6.33
C VAL A 102 -8.47 4.10 -5.38
N SER A 103 -7.85 5.13 -5.92
CA SER A 103 -7.26 6.23 -5.16
C SER A 103 -8.33 7.27 -4.84
N VAL A 104 -8.36 7.75 -3.60
CA VAL A 104 -9.42 8.64 -3.12
C VAL A 104 -8.84 9.82 -2.31
N SER A 105 -9.54 10.96 -2.36
CA SER A 105 -9.21 12.16 -1.58
C SER A 105 -10.02 12.26 -0.27
N ASP A 106 -11.14 11.51 -0.16
CA ASP A 106 -12.01 11.47 1.01
C ASP A 106 -12.26 10.00 1.37
N GLU A 107 -11.66 9.57 2.48
CA GLU A 107 -11.71 8.19 2.94
C GLU A 107 -13.08 7.80 3.46
N ASP A 108 -13.73 8.68 4.23
CA ASP A 108 -15.05 8.41 4.81
C ASP A 108 -16.10 8.25 3.71
N ALA A 109 -16.06 9.11 2.68
CA ALA A 109 -16.92 8.99 1.52
C ALA A 109 -16.67 7.68 0.75
N ALA A 110 -15.40 7.28 0.60
CA ALA A 110 -15.03 6.06 -0.08
C ALA A 110 -15.52 4.82 0.68
N GLU A 111 -15.30 4.73 1.98
CA GLU A 111 -15.78 3.62 2.82
C GLU A 111 -17.29 3.47 2.77
N ALA A 112 -18.02 4.56 2.80
CA ALA A 112 -19.48 4.55 2.76
C ALA A 112 -20.05 4.19 1.37
N GLN A 113 -19.39 4.56 0.29
CA GLN A 113 -19.99 4.59 -1.04
C GLN A 113 -19.39 3.61 -2.06
N VAL A 114 -18.08 3.29 -2.00
CA VAL A 114 -17.44 2.43 -3.00
C VAL A 114 -18.19 1.12 -3.18
N LEU A 115 -18.41 0.40 -2.09
CA LEU A 115 -19.06 -0.91 -2.15
C LEU A 115 -20.51 -0.81 -2.64
N ARG A 116 -21.23 0.25 -2.23
CA ARG A 116 -22.63 0.48 -2.67
C ARG A 116 -22.73 0.75 -4.18
N LEU A 117 -21.80 1.56 -4.70
CA LEU A 117 -21.72 1.86 -6.13
C LEU A 117 -21.41 0.62 -6.98
N LEU A 118 -20.60 -0.28 -6.44
CA LEU A 118 -20.27 -1.55 -7.09
C LEU A 118 -21.46 -2.51 -7.08
N LEU A 119 -22.11 -2.68 -5.93
CA LEU A 119 -23.23 -3.60 -5.74
C LEU A 119 -24.56 -3.10 -6.35
N ALA A 120 -24.60 -1.88 -6.86
CA ALA A 120 -25.75 -1.39 -7.63
C ALA A 120 -25.92 -2.09 -9.00
N ASP A 121 -24.94 -2.90 -9.40
CA ASP A 121 -24.97 -3.67 -10.64
C ASP A 121 -25.14 -5.16 -10.32
N GLU A 122 -26.32 -5.71 -10.64
CA GLU A 122 -26.69 -7.10 -10.33
C GLU A 122 -25.79 -8.14 -11.03
N GLY A 123 -25.08 -7.75 -12.08
CA GLY A 123 -24.15 -8.60 -12.84
C GLY A 123 -22.75 -8.71 -12.22
N LEU A 124 -22.48 -7.97 -11.14
CA LEU A 124 -21.17 -7.94 -10.51
C LEU A 124 -21.11 -8.76 -9.22
N ALA A 125 -20.02 -9.48 -9.04
CA ALA A 125 -19.68 -10.12 -7.78
C ALA A 125 -18.40 -9.50 -7.22
N VAL A 126 -18.51 -8.76 -6.12
CA VAL A 126 -17.34 -8.25 -5.38
C VAL A 126 -16.80 -9.40 -4.52
N THR A 127 -15.57 -9.83 -4.80
CA THR A 127 -14.93 -10.94 -4.09
C THR A 127 -13.95 -10.48 -3.03
N GLU A 128 -13.47 -9.25 -3.14
CA GLU A 128 -12.58 -8.64 -2.14
C GLU A 128 -12.79 -7.13 -2.16
N PHE A 129 -12.86 -6.53 -0.99
CA PHE A 129 -12.87 -5.09 -0.80
C PHE A 129 -12.12 -4.76 0.48
N GLY A 130 -11.20 -3.81 0.42
CA GLY A 130 -10.46 -3.39 1.59
C GLY A 130 -9.59 -2.17 1.31
N ARG A 131 -9.21 -1.50 2.40
CA ARG A 131 -8.25 -0.42 2.34
C ARG A 131 -6.90 -0.98 1.91
N ARG A 132 -6.29 -0.38 0.88
CA ARG A 132 -4.93 -0.70 0.50
C ARG A 132 -3.99 -0.07 1.53
N GLN A 133 -3.28 -0.90 2.26
CA GLN A 133 -2.14 -0.43 3.03
C GLN A 133 -1.01 -0.14 2.03
N HIS A 134 -0.48 1.09 2.08
CA HIS A 134 0.75 1.39 1.35
C HIS A 134 1.86 0.46 1.83
N GLN A 135 2.50 -0.20 0.89
CA GLN A 135 3.66 -1.03 1.19
C GLN A 135 4.92 -0.19 1.06
N LEU A 136 5.94 -0.55 1.81
CA LEU A 136 7.22 0.16 1.76
C LEU A 136 7.84 0.09 0.35
N GLU A 137 7.48 -0.94 -0.46
CA GLU A 137 7.82 -1.06 -1.86
C GLU A 137 7.26 0.10 -2.70
N ASP A 138 6.01 0.49 -2.48
CA ASP A 138 5.37 1.59 -3.21
C ASP A 138 6.12 2.90 -2.91
N VAL A 139 6.42 3.15 -1.64
CA VAL A 139 7.17 4.32 -1.18
C VAL A 139 8.60 4.32 -1.74
N PHE A 140 9.26 3.16 -1.72
CA PHE A 140 10.61 3.00 -2.25
C PHE A 140 10.67 3.32 -3.75
N VAL A 141 9.73 2.79 -4.54
CA VAL A 141 9.66 3.05 -5.98
C VAL A 141 9.42 4.53 -6.26
N GLN A 142 8.49 5.18 -5.55
CA GLN A 142 8.23 6.63 -5.68
C GLN A 142 9.47 7.47 -5.39
N ILE A 143 10.21 7.16 -4.32
CA ILE A 143 11.43 7.91 -3.95
C ILE A 143 12.55 7.69 -4.96
N VAL A 144 12.72 6.46 -5.45
CA VAL A 144 13.81 6.09 -6.36
C VAL A 144 13.55 6.56 -7.79
N GLU A 145 12.31 6.45 -8.27
CA GLU A 145 11.91 6.83 -9.62
C GLU A 145 11.51 8.31 -9.73
N GLY A 146 10.87 8.85 -8.69
CA GLY A 146 10.39 10.23 -8.67
C GLY A 146 11.47 11.30 -8.48
N GLY A 147 12.69 10.93 -8.11
CA GLY A 147 13.83 11.86 -7.97
C GLY A 147 13.63 13.01 -6.99
N GLN A 148 12.59 12.99 -6.14
CA GLN A 148 12.31 14.05 -5.19
C GLN A 148 12.93 13.74 -3.84
N ASP A 149 13.89 14.57 -3.44
CA ASP A 149 14.37 14.65 -2.07
C ASP A 149 13.18 14.92 -1.14
N VAL A 150 12.75 13.93 -0.38
CA VAL A 150 11.81 14.15 0.72
C VAL A 150 12.54 15.05 1.72
N LYS A 151 12.09 16.29 1.83
CA LYS A 151 12.70 17.34 2.65
C LYS A 151 12.90 16.86 4.07
N ARG A 152 14.15 17.06 4.55
CA ARG A 152 14.47 17.06 5.97
C ARG A 152 13.57 18.03 6.74
N LYS A 153 12.92 17.56 7.76
CA LYS A 153 12.62 18.35 8.94
C LYS A 153 13.47 17.87 10.09
#